data_26ea9680539aa6a6a9d674697ded2358
#
_entry.id   26ea9680539aa6a6a9d674697ded2358
#
_cell.length_a   1.000
_cell.length_b   1.000
_cell.length_c   1.000
_cell.angle_alpha   90.00
_cell.angle_beta   90.00
_cell.angle_gamma   90.00
#
_symmetry.space_group_name_H-M   'P 1'
#
loop_
_entity.id
_entity.type
_entity.pdbx_description
1 polymer ?
#
loop_
_entity_poly.entity_id
_entity_poly.type
_entity_poly.pdbx_seq_one_letter_code
_entity_poly.pdbx_strand_id
1 'polypeptide(L)'
;MFDVETLGVESTSVVLSASIIHFDSNDKVDYDQLLEKALFVKLDVDIQVKQYNRIIDKETLEWWDKQHNFVKRVSLKPSDDDLHPADAIRKLREYINSYGGDKTIWARGSLDQMSIDSLAVAVGEEKIVMYNMWRDVRTAVDLLCETAKDGYCEVVHPTFKRHNVIKHHPTHDCALDVMMLLYGK
;
A
#
# COMPACT_ATOMS: atom_id res chain seq x y z
N MET A 1 -6.04 5.31 -2.55
CA MET A 1 -4.90 5.16 -1.61
C MET A 1 -4.21 3.85 -1.91
N PHE A 2 -2.88 3.81 -1.90
CA PHE A 2 -2.08 2.64 -2.26
C PHE A 2 -0.89 2.50 -1.30
N ASP A 3 -0.57 1.27 -0.92
CA ASP A 3 0.56 0.93 -0.06
C ASP A 3 1.13 -0.44 -0.41
N VAL A 4 2.44 -0.63 -0.28
CA VAL A 4 3.13 -1.91 -0.49
C VAL A 4 4.00 -2.29 0.70
N GLU A 5 4.09 -3.58 0.96
CA GLU A 5 5.10 -4.15 1.85
C GLU A 5 6.19 -4.84 1.04
N THR A 6 7.44 -4.63 1.41
CA THR A 6 8.61 -5.09 0.64
C THR A 6 9.66 -5.78 1.50
N LEU A 7 10.57 -6.50 0.85
CA LEU A 7 11.78 -7.04 1.48
C LEU A 7 13.03 -6.21 1.17
N GLY A 8 12.87 -4.90 1.08
CA GLY A 8 13.97 -3.95 0.92
C GLY A 8 13.46 -2.57 0.53
N VAL A 9 14.34 -1.58 0.54
CA VAL A 9 14.03 -0.16 0.23
C VAL A 9 14.39 0.23 -1.21
N GLU A 10 14.96 -0.68 -1.97
CA GLU A 10 15.29 -0.46 -3.38
C GLU A 10 14.09 -0.82 -4.28
N SER A 11 13.96 -0.13 -5.41
CA SER A 11 12.88 -0.37 -6.37
C SER A 11 12.86 -1.81 -6.91
N THR A 12 13.98 -2.51 -6.89
CA THR A 12 14.14 -3.90 -7.31
C THR A 12 13.93 -4.92 -6.20
N SER A 13 13.60 -4.49 -4.99
CA SER A 13 13.30 -5.38 -3.87
C SER A 13 12.02 -6.19 -4.10
N VAL A 14 11.96 -7.36 -3.49
CA VAL A 14 10.74 -8.21 -3.51
C VAL A 14 9.57 -7.42 -2.92
N VAL A 15 8.43 -7.44 -3.60
CA VAL A 15 7.14 -6.94 -3.09
C VAL A 15 6.40 -8.11 -2.46
N LEU A 16 6.09 -8.01 -1.16
CA LEU A 16 5.37 -9.03 -0.41
C LEU A 16 3.86 -8.96 -0.66
N SER A 17 3.33 -7.77 -0.52
CA SER A 17 1.90 -7.52 -0.66
C SER A 17 1.65 -6.08 -1.06
N ALA A 18 0.48 -5.83 -1.62
CA ALA A 18 0.00 -4.49 -1.92
C ALA A 18 -1.47 -4.36 -1.54
N SER A 19 -1.88 -3.16 -1.20
CA SER A 19 -3.29 -2.84 -1.02
C SER A 19 -3.66 -1.55 -1.72
N ILE A 20 -4.91 -1.48 -2.19
CA ILE A 20 -5.47 -0.28 -2.80
C ILE A 20 -6.89 -0.06 -2.31
N ILE A 21 -7.20 1.20 -1.98
CA ILE A 21 -8.54 1.61 -1.55
C ILE A 21 -9.00 2.79 -2.40
N HIS A 22 -10.16 2.64 -3.03
CA HIS A 22 -10.85 3.77 -3.66
C HIS A 22 -11.55 4.62 -2.61
N PHE A 23 -11.39 5.95 -2.71
CA PHE A 23 -12.12 6.92 -1.89
C PHE A 23 -12.38 8.21 -2.69
N ASP A 24 -13.43 8.91 -2.33
CA ASP A 24 -13.71 10.28 -2.82
C ASP A 24 -13.51 11.26 -1.65
N SER A 25 -12.96 12.43 -1.93
CA SER A 25 -12.73 13.49 -0.92
C SER A 25 -14.03 14.00 -0.27
N ASN A 26 -15.17 13.77 -0.90
CA ASN A 26 -16.50 14.13 -0.37
C ASN A 26 -17.21 12.97 0.36
N ASP A 27 -16.60 11.78 0.35
CA ASP A 27 -17.16 10.61 1.01
C ASP A 27 -17.19 10.79 2.54
N LYS A 28 -18.28 10.32 3.15
CA LYS A 28 -18.39 10.18 4.60
C LYS A 28 -18.25 8.70 4.96
N VAL A 29 -17.03 8.21 4.83
CA VAL A 29 -16.69 6.80 5.11
C VAL A 29 -16.03 6.69 6.47
N ASP A 30 -16.28 5.59 7.16
CA ASP A 30 -15.52 5.22 8.36
C ASP A 30 -14.38 4.24 8.03
N TYR A 31 -13.57 3.97 9.04
CA TYR A 31 -12.39 3.13 8.91
C TYR A 31 -12.73 1.69 8.48
N ASP A 32 -13.79 1.10 9.05
CA ASP A 32 -14.17 -0.28 8.76
C ASP A 32 -14.71 -0.41 7.32
N GLN A 33 -15.48 0.57 6.85
CA GLN A 33 -15.93 0.64 5.46
C GLN A 33 -14.77 0.76 4.46
N LEU A 34 -13.68 1.45 4.84
CA LEU A 34 -12.47 1.52 4.00
C LEU A 34 -11.78 0.15 3.92
N LEU A 35 -11.70 -0.59 5.03
CA LEU A 35 -11.14 -1.94 5.02
C LEU A 35 -11.96 -2.89 4.13
N GLU A 36 -13.29 -2.81 4.17
CA GLU A 36 -14.19 -3.63 3.35
C GLU A 36 -14.07 -3.34 1.84
N LYS A 37 -13.78 -2.09 1.46
CA LYS A 37 -13.61 -1.69 0.06
C LYS A 37 -12.22 -2.03 -0.51
N ALA A 38 -11.27 -2.38 0.33
CA ALA A 38 -9.90 -2.58 -0.07
C ALA A 38 -9.73 -3.81 -0.97
N LEU A 39 -8.91 -3.67 -2.01
CA LEU A 39 -8.29 -4.81 -2.64
C LEU A 39 -6.93 -5.05 -1.95
N PHE A 40 -6.74 -6.23 -1.41
CA PHE A 40 -5.46 -6.73 -0.93
C PHE A 40 -4.96 -7.82 -1.87
N VAL A 41 -3.68 -7.76 -2.24
CA VAL A 41 -3.00 -8.80 -3.02
C VAL A 41 -1.70 -9.17 -2.32
N LYS A 42 -1.42 -10.47 -2.25
CA LYS A 42 -0.16 -11.01 -1.77
C LYS A 42 0.55 -11.72 -2.91
N LEU A 43 1.86 -11.56 -2.99
CA LEU A 43 2.65 -11.94 -4.15
C LEU A 43 3.61 -13.09 -3.82
N ASP A 44 3.76 -14.00 -4.77
CA ASP A 44 4.73 -15.10 -4.67
C ASP A 44 6.17 -14.55 -4.68
N VAL A 45 6.86 -14.75 -3.56
CA VAL A 45 8.25 -14.31 -3.34
C VAL A 45 9.22 -15.13 -4.18
N ASP A 46 9.01 -16.44 -4.24
CA ASP A 46 9.88 -17.39 -4.94
C ASP A 46 9.95 -17.08 -6.44
N ILE A 47 8.80 -16.81 -7.04
CA ILE A 47 8.72 -16.41 -8.45
C ILE A 47 9.49 -15.09 -8.68
N GLN A 48 9.33 -14.11 -7.82
CA GLN A 48 10.02 -12.83 -7.93
C GLN A 48 11.56 -13.01 -7.88
N VAL A 49 12.05 -13.81 -6.96
CA VAL A 49 13.51 -14.05 -6.82
C VAL A 49 14.03 -14.90 -7.96
N LYS A 50 13.37 -16.03 -8.28
CA LYS A 50 13.91 -17.02 -9.22
C LYS A 50 13.79 -16.63 -10.69
N GLN A 51 12.69 -15.93 -11.05
CA GLN A 51 12.41 -15.57 -12.45
C GLN A 51 12.76 -14.12 -12.80
N TYR A 52 12.63 -13.20 -11.83
CA TYR A 52 12.78 -11.78 -12.07
C TYR A 52 13.99 -11.15 -11.34
N ASN A 53 14.81 -11.98 -10.66
CA ASN A 53 16.02 -11.55 -9.95
C ASN A 53 15.75 -10.40 -8.95
N ARG A 54 14.58 -10.40 -8.30
CA ARG A 54 14.25 -9.42 -7.28
C ARG A 54 15.08 -9.68 -6.01
N ILE A 55 15.40 -8.61 -5.29
CA ILE A 55 16.36 -8.63 -4.19
C ILE A 55 15.63 -8.73 -2.85
N ILE A 56 16.18 -9.54 -1.96
CA ILE A 56 15.82 -9.60 -0.55
C ILE A 56 16.94 -8.94 0.24
N ASP A 57 16.63 -7.85 0.93
CA ASP A 57 17.59 -7.15 1.77
C ASP A 57 17.63 -7.75 3.18
N LYS A 58 18.84 -8.01 3.67
CA LYS A 58 19.05 -8.63 4.98
C LYS A 58 18.59 -7.73 6.14
N GLU A 59 18.88 -6.44 6.07
CA GLU A 59 18.51 -5.50 7.13
C GLU A 59 16.98 -5.39 7.23
N THR A 60 16.29 -5.44 6.09
CA THR A 60 14.84 -5.44 6.05
C THR A 60 14.25 -6.73 6.62
N LEU A 61 14.87 -7.90 6.40
CA LEU A 61 14.46 -9.15 7.06
C LEU A 61 14.62 -9.05 8.59
N GLU A 62 15.75 -8.52 9.06
CA GLU A 62 15.98 -8.31 10.50
C GLU A 62 14.98 -7.30 11.11
N TRP A 63 14.52 -6.34 10.32
CA TRP A 63 13.46 -5.41 10.71
C TRP A 63 12.10 -6.12 10.79
N TRP A 64 11.76 -6.97 9.80
CA TRP A 64 10.55 -7.78 9.80
C TRP A 64 10.47 -8.74 11.01
N ASP A 65 11.59 -9.32 11.42
CA ASP A 65 11.64 -10.20 12.60
C ASP A 65 11.17 -9.53 13.88
N LYS A 66 11.31 -8.21 13.97
CA LYS A 66 10.89 -7.40 15.12
C LYS A 66 9.40 -6.99 15.06
N GLN A 67 8.73 -7.23 13.93
CA GLN A 67 7.33 -6.86 13.78
C GLN A 67 6.38 -7.82 14.50
N HIS A 68 5.12 -7.39 14.69
CA HIS A 68 4.11 -8.20 15.37
C HIS A 68 3.84 -9.51 14.61
N ASN A 69 3.70 -10.62 15.33
CA ASN A 69 3.55 -11.96 14.74
C ASN A 69 2.36 -12.08 13.76
N PHE A 70 1.28 -11.35 13.99
CA PHE A 70 0.14 -11.34 13.07
C PHE A 70 0.55 -10.80 11.70
N VAL A 71 1.23 -9.64 11.66
CA VAL A 71 1.67 -8.99 10.43
C VAL A 71 2.68 -9.85 9.68
N LYS A 72 3.66 -10.42 10.40
CA LYS A 72 4.62 -11.38 9.82
C LYS A 72 3.90 -12.56 9.16
N ARG A 73 2.87 -13.11 9.80
CA ARG A 73 2.10 -14.23 9.27
C ARG A 73 1.36 -13.85 7.99
N VAL A 74 0.76 -12.67 7.94
CA VAL A 74 0.03 -12.18 6.76
C VAL A 74 0.97 -11.87 5.61
N SER A 75 2.08 -11.18 5.88
CA SER A 75 2.99 -10.67 4.83
C SER A 75 4.05 -11.69 4.41
N LEU A 76 4.69 -12.40 5.36
CA LEU A 76 5.86 -13.24 5.07
C LEU A 76 5.54 -14.72 4.85
N LYS A 77 4.49 -15.27 5.50
CA LYS A 77 4.22 -16.71 5.39
C LYS A 77 3.66 -17.03 4.00
N PRO A 78 4.33 -17.89 3.20
CA PRO A 78 3.80 -18.31 1.90
C PRO A 78 2.41 -18.94 2.03
N SER A 79 1.59 -18.76 1.00
CA SER A 79 0.23 -19.28 0.91
C SER A 79 -0.04 -19.76 -0.53
N ASP A 80 -0.92 -20.73 -0.69
CA ASP A 80 -1.37 -21.19 -2.01
C ASP A 80 -2.17 -20.10 -2.77
N ASP A 81 -2.63 -19.08 -2.06
CA ASP A 81 -3.33 -17.92 -2.62
C ASP A 81 -2.37 -16.80 -3.07
N ASP A 82 -1.06 -16.94 -2.85
CA ASP A 82 -0.08 -15.95 -3.28
C ASP A 82 -0.06 -15.86 -4.81
N LEU A 83 -0.22 -14.65 -5.32
CA LEU A 83 -0.40 -14.42 -6.75
C LEU A 83 0.94 -14.39 -7.49
N HIS A 84 0.93 -14.90 -8.73
CA HIS A 84 2.00 -14.56 -9.66
C HIS A 84 2.09 -13.03 -9.79
N PRO A 85 3.30 -12.42 -9.77
CA PRO A 85 3.44 -10.96 -9.77
C PRO A 85 2.71 -10.25 -10.93
N ALA A 86 2.68 -10.85 -12.13
CA ALA A 86 1.94 -10.29 -13.25
C ALA A 86 0.42 -10.26 -12.99
N ASP A 87 -0.13 -11.30 -12.34
CA ASP A 87 -1.56 -11.34 -11.99
C ASP A 87 -1.91 -10.29 -10.93
N ALA A 88 -1.01 -10.07 -9.97
CA ALA A 88 -1.17 -9.03 -8.97
C ALA A 88 -1.23 -7.63 -9.63
N ILE A 89 -0.33 -7.33 -10.56
CA ILE A 89 -0.34 -6.06 -11.32
C ILE A 89 -1.64 -5.91 -12.11
N ARG A 90 -2.10 -6.96 -12.80
CA ARG A 90 -3.37 -6.93 -13.55
C ARG A 90 -4.57 -6.66 -12.63
N LYS A 91 -4.66 -7.35 -11.48
CA LYS A 91 -5.75 -7.15 -10.50
C LYS A 91 -5.78 -5.72 -9.95
N LEU A 92 -4.61 -5.15 -9.61
CA LEU A 92 -4.53 -3.76 -9.16
C LEU A 92 -5.02 -2.79 -10.24
N ARG A 93 -4.62 -3.00 -11.50
CA ARG A 93 -5.06 -2.18 -12.64
C ARG A 93 -6.57 -2.34 -12.91
N GLU A 94 -7.10 -3.55 -12.83
CA GLU A 94 -8.54 -3.83 -12.94
C GLU A 94 -9.34 -3.12 -11.86
N TYR A 95 -8.86 -3.16 -10.61
CA TYR A 95 -9.48 -2.43 -9.50
C TYR A 95 -9.54 -0.92 -9.79
N ILE A 96 -8.41 -0.32 -10.19
CA ILE A 96 -8.36 1.10 -10.56
C ILE A 96 -9.35 1.41 -11.70
N ASN A 97 -9.45 0.53 -12.69
CA ASN A 97 -10.31 0.73 -13.86
C ASN A 97 -11.80 0.47 -13.58
N SER A 98 -12.14 -0.23 -12.51
CA SER A 98 -13.53 -0.49 -12.11
C SER A 98 -14.22 0.76 -11.55
N TYR A 99 -13.47 1.76 -11.12
CA TYR A 99 -14.00 3.04 -10.65
C TYR A 99 -13.93 4.11 -11.72
N GLY A 100 -14.96 4.97 -11.78
CA GLY A 100 -14.97 6.18 -12.60
C GLY A 100 -14.14 7.31 -11.99
N GLY A 101 -14.06 8.45 -12.72
CA GLY A 101 -13.43 9.66 -12.21
C GLY A 101 -11.92 9.74 -12.42
N ASP A 102 -11.25 10.57 -11.61
CA ASP A 102 -9.82 10.78 -11.64
C ASP A 102 -9.09 9.54 -11.07
N LYS A 103 -8.06 9.09 -11.80
CA LYS A 103 -7.27 7.92 -11.42
C LYS A 103 -6.01 8.28 -10.65
N THR A 104 -6.06 9.34 -9.89
CA THR A 104 -4.97 9.77 -9.01
C THR A 104 -4.72 8.76 -7.91
N ILE A 105 -3.48 8.33 -7.77
CA ILE A 105 -3.03 7.40 -6.73
C ILE A 105 -2.27 8.17 -5.65
N TRP A 106 -2.68 7.99 -4.42
CA TRP A 106 -2.02 8.53 -3.24
C TRP A 106 -1.20 7.43 -2.56
N ALA A 107 0.06 7.71 -2.27
CA ALA A 107 0.97 6.80 -1.58
C ALA A 107 1.85 7.56 -0.58
N ARG A 108 2.48 6.86 0.34
CA ARG A 108 3.30 7.44 1.40
C ARG A 108 4.77 7.48 0.98
N GLY A 109 5.17 8.54 0.27
CA GLY A 109 6.50 8.68 -0.33
C GLY A 109 6.62 7.96 -1.66
N SER A 110 7.86 7.80 -2.13
CA SER A 110 8.14 7.28 -3.47
C SER A 110 8.37 5.77 -3.55
N LEU A 111 8.58 5.10 -2.40
CA LEU A 111 8.92 3.68 -2.38
C LEU A 111 7.83 2.80 -2.99
N ASP A 112 6.57 3.08 -2.65
CA ASP A 112 5.41 2.33 -3.16
C ASP A 112 5.34 2.40 -4.68
N GLN A 113 5.42 3.63 -5.24
CA GLN A 113 5.44 3.83 -6.68
C GLN A 113 6.63 3.13 -7.34
N MET A 114 7.83 3.33 -6.82
CA MET A 114 9.05 2.78 -7.43
C MET A 114 9.02 1.25 -7.42
N SER A 115 8.57 0.64 -6.34
CA SER A 115 8.51 -0.80 -6.18
C SER A 115 7.51 -1.45 -7.14
N ILE A 116 6.28 -0.91 -7.21
CA ILE A 116 5.23 -1.47 -8.07
C ILE A 116 5.49 -1.20 -9.57
N ASP A 117 6.03 -0.02 -9.91
CA ASP A 117 6.40 0.33 -11.28
C ASP A 117 7.56 -0.55 -11.78
N SER A 118 8.58 -0.77 -10.93
CA SER A 118 9.70 -1.65 -11.25
C SER A 118 9.25 -3.11 -11.39
N LEU A 119 8.32 -3.56 -10.54
CA LEU A 119 7.76 -4.91 -10.64
C LEU A 119 6.97 -5.09 -11.94
N ALA A 120 6.12 -4.13 -12.30
CA ALA A 120 5.35 -4.18 -13.54
C ALA A 120 6.26 -4.34 -14.77
N VAL A 121 7.33 -3.53 -14.83
CA VAL A 121 8.33 -3.62 -15.90
C VAL A 121 9.03 -5.00 -15.92
N ALA A 122 9.43 -5.51 -14.75
CA ALA A 122 10.12 -6.80 -14.64
C ALA A 122 9.26 -7.97 -15.14
N VAL A 123 7.96 -7.93 -14.90
CA VAL A 123 7.03 -9.00 -15.33
C VAL A 123 6.40 -8.78 -16.71
N GLY A 124 6.80 -7.71 -17.41
CA GLY A 124 6.30 -7.39 -18.75
C GLY A 124 4.87 -6.86 -18.81
N GLU A 125 4.38 -6.31 -17.68
CA GLU A 125 3.06 -5.70 -17.59
C GLU A 125 3.13 -4.17 -17.72
N GLU A 126 2.01 -3.57 -18.12
CA GLU A 126 1.85 -2.13 -18.01
C GLU A 126 1.79 -1.68 -16.56
N LYS A 127 2.31 -0.50 -16.27
CA LYS A 127 2.18 0.13 -14.95
C LYS A 127 0.72 0.32 -14.55
N ILE A 128 0.46 0.33 -13.25
CA ILE A 128 -0.93 0.46 -12.74
C ILE A 128 -1.55 1.81 -13.08
N VAL A 129 -0.74 2.89 -13.15
CA VAL A 129 -1.12 4.21 -13.65
C VAL A 129 0.08 4.92 -14.30
N MET A 130 -0.18 6.04 -14.99
CA MET A 130 0.86 6.92 -15.53
C MET A 130 1.64 7.60 -14.38
N TYR A 131 2.92 7.91 -14.63
CA TYR A 131 3.83 8.47 -13.62
C TYR A 131 3.32 9.79 -12.97
N ASN A 132 2.58 10.59 -13.70
CA ASN A 132 2.05 11.88 -13.24
C ASN A 132 0.75 11.76 -12.44
N MET A 133 0.23 10.56 -12.26
CA MET A 133 -1.00 10.32 -11.47
C MET A 133 -0.70 10.08 -9.98
N TRP A 134 0.56 9.95 -9.60
CA TRP A 134 0.95 9.74 -8.21
C TRP A 134 0.96 11.03 -7.39
N ARG A 135 0.57 10.92 -6.13
CA ARG A 135 0.54 12.00 -5.13
C ARG A 135 1.13 11.47 -3.82
N ASP A 136 1.77 12.37 -3.07
CA ASP A 136 2.37 12.04 -1.78
C ASP A 136 1.46 12.42 -0.61
N VAL A 137 1.10 11.42 0.20
CA VAL A 137 0.24 11.59 1.37
C VAL A 137 0.90 12.41 2.47
N ARG A 138 2.20 12.19 2.73
CA ARG A 138 2.92 12.92 3.80
C ARG A 138 2.86 14.41 3.55
N THR A 139 3.19 14.82 2.33
CA THR A 139 3.13 16.22 1.93
C THR A 139 1.73 16.80 2.09
N ALA A 140 0.69 16.07 1.70
CA ALA A 140 -0.68 16.53 1.84
C ALA A 140 -1.07 16.69 3.32
N VAL A 141 -0.78 15.71 4.16
CA VAL A 141 -1.05 15.75 5.60
C VAL A 141 -0.30 16.90 6.26
N ASP A 142 1.00 17.08 5.97
CA ASP A 142 1.81 18.16 6.55
C ASP A 142 1.32 19.55 6.15
N LEU A 143 0.69 19.69 4.99
CA LEU A 143 0.16 20.98 4.50
C LEU A 143 -1.28 21.27 4.95
N LEU A 144 -2.10 20.23 5.14
CA LEU A 144 -3.53 20.38 5.37
C LEU A 144 -3.94 20.26 6.84
N CYS A 145 -3.13 19.60 7.69
CA CYS A 145 -3.49 19.29 9.06
C CYS A 145 -2.68 20.12 10.06
N GLU A 146 -3.36 20.79 10.99
CA GLU A 146 -2.71 21.60 12.04
C GLU A 146 -1.88 20.78 13.03
N THR A 147 -2.28 19.52 13.27
CA THR A 147 -1.58 18.59 14.18
C THR A 147 -0.52 17.76 13.48
N ALA A 148 -0.20 18.08 12.22
CA ALA A 148 0.72 17.29 11.41
C ALA A 148 2.13 17.22 12.03
N LYS A 149 2.67 16.00 12.05
CA LYS A 149 4.05 15.71 12.41
C LYS A 149 4.56 14.53 11.63
N ASP A 150 5.61 14.73 10.85
CA ASP A 150 6.28 13.70 10.05
C ASP A 150 5.29 12.96 9.09
N GLY A 151 4.35 13.70 8.52
CA GLY A 151 3.32 13.17 7.62
C GLY A 151 2.21 12.39 8.32
N TYR A 152 2.06 12.54 9.64
CA TYR A 152 0.94 12.00 10.42
C TYR A 152 0.20 13.11 11.14
N CYS A 153 -1.10 12.94 11.37
CA CYS A 153 -1.91 13.87 12.14
C CYS A 153 -2.91 13.14 13.05
N GLU A 154 -3.59 13.91 13.90
CA GLU A 154 -4.73 13.43 14.65
C GLU A 154 -5.93 13.24 13.71
N VAL A 155 -6.60 12.09 13.79
CA VAL A 155 -7.84 11.80 13.06
C VAL A 155 -9.02 12.04 13.97
N VAL A 156 -9.89 12.97 13.61
CA VAL A 156 -11.09 13.32 14.38
C VAL A 156 -12.33 12.72 13.70
N HIS A 157 -12.66 11.49 14.05
CA HIS A 157 -13.85 10.80 13.56
C HIS A 157 -14.49 9.98 14.69
N PRO A 158 -15.86 9.97 14.84
CA PRO A 158 -16.54 9.39 16.01
C PRO A 158 -16.26 7.90 16.23
N THR A 159 -16.09 7.13 15.17
CA THR A 159 -15.88 5.67 15.25
C THR A 159 -14.43 5.27 15.14
N PHE A 160 -13.54 6.16 14.71
CA PHE A 160 -12.12 5.83 14.53
C PHE A 160 -11.39 5.65 15.85
N LYS A 161 -10.65 4.55 15.96
CA LYS A 161 -9.81 4.25 17.11
C LYS A 161 -8.41 3.85 16.63
N ARG A 162 -7.42 4.66 16.94
CA ARG A 162 -6.03 4.45 16.50
C ARG A 162 -5.47 3.06 16.85
N HIS A 163 -5.88 2.46 17.96
CA HIS A 163 -5.43 1.14 18.35
C HIS A 163 -5.99 -0.01 17.50
N ASN A 164 -7.00 0.24 16.67
CA ASN A 164 -7.51 -0.75 15.72
C ASN A 164 -6.62 -0.84 14.45
N VAL A 165 -5.72 0.12 14.25
CA VAL A 165 -4.82 0.14 13.09
C VAL A 165 -3.69 -0.87 13.30
N ILE A 166 -3.60 -1.84 12.42
CA ILE A 166 -2.53 -2.82 12.38
C ILE A 166 -1.41 -2.27 11.48
N LYS A 167 -0.37 -1.73 12.08
CA LYS A 167 0.78 -1.18 11.34
C LYS A 167 1.47 -2.24 10.50
N HIS A 168 1.98 -1.84 9.35
CA HIS A 168 2.65 -2.72 8.37
C HIS A 168 1.73 -3.81 7.81
N HIS A 169 0.44 -3.54 7.80
CA HIS A 169 -0.54 -4.26 7.01
C HIS A 169 -1.07 -3.27 5.96
N PRO A 170 -0.78 -3.46 4.67
CA PRO A 170 -0.97 -2.40 3.67
C PRO A 170 -2.42 -1.91 3.57
N THR A 171 -3.40 -2.78 3.85
CA THR A 171 -4.81 -2.35 3.89
C THR A 171 -5.10 -1.39 5.04
N HIS A 172 -4.55 -1.66 6.23
CA HIS A 172 -4.73 -0.81 7.40
C HIS A 172 -3.97 0.51 7.27
N ASP A 173 -2.79 0.48 6.66
CA ASP A 173 -2.00 1.69 6.42
C ASP A 173 -2.67 2.56 5.34
N CYS A 174 -3.20 1.99 4.24
CA CYS A 174 -4.06 2.68 3.29
C CYS A 174 -5.29 3.32 3.96
N ALA A 175 -6.02 2.56 4.77
CA ALA A 175 -7.24 3.07 5.42
C ALA A 175 -6.91 4.22 6.38
N LEU A 176 -5.82 4.12 7.15
CA LEU A 176 -5.36 5.19 8.02
C LEU A 176 -5.03 6.46 7.24
N ASP A 177 -4.31 6.32 6.12
CA ASP A 177 -3.93 7.46 5.28
C ASP A 177 -5.16 8.16 4.68
N VAL A 178 -6.18 7.41 4.26
CA VAL A 178 -7.48 7.98 3.85
C VAL A 178 -8.14 8.72 5.01
N MET A 179 -8.16 8.12 6.22
CA MET A 179 -8.74 8.78 7.40
C MET A 179 -8.02 10.08 7.74
N MET A 180 -6.69 10.15 7.59
CA MET A 180 -5.94 11.39 7.80
C MET A 180 -6.26 12.44 6.75
N LEU A 181 -6.42 12.09 5.48
CA LEU A 181 -6.79 13.03 4.43
C LEU A 181 -8.22 13.56 4.56
N LEU A 182 -9.17 12.75 5.04
CA LEU A 182 -10.57 13.12 5.15
C LEU A 182 -10.93 13.77 6.48
N TYR A 183 -10.28 13.38 7.57
CA TYR A 183 -10.65 13.73 8.95
C TYR A 183 -9.46 14.18 9.79
N GLY A 184 -8.33 14.45 9.19
CA GLY A 184 -7.15 15.01 9.86
C GLY A 184 -7.39 16.41 10.38
N LYS A 185 -6.84 16.70 11.58
CA LYS A 185 -6.93 18.02 12.22
C LYS A 185 -5.61 18.77 12.11
#